data_b49f2f723c9b392bcf282def7a1be1ef
#
_entry.id   b49f2f723c9b392bcf282def7a1be1ef
#
_cell.length_a   1.000
_cell.length_b   1.000
_cell.length_c   1.000
_cell.angle_alpha   90.00
_cell.angle_beta   90.00
_cell.angle_gamma   90.00
#
_symmetry.space_group_name_H-M   'P 1'
#
loop_
_entity.id
_entity.type
_entity.pdbx_description
1 polymer ?
#
loop_
_entity_poly.entity_id
_entity_poly.type
_entity_poly.pdbx_seq_one_letter_code
_entity_poly.pdbx_strand_id
1 'polypeptide(L)'
;MQKTTLIQILATSTILLSALSVHAESDGNRGYVGRNANGCKGLPSYEQLKSALVSAVAADSTGFNLNMWATIVDRDGVVCAVAFSGADRGSQWPGSRVISAQKANTANAFSLDGLALSTANLYSAVQGTSDASPLGGSLYGLQFSNPVDTAVAYGGNPAAVGTKFDPMVGNRVGGINVFGGGLALYNSSKKVVGALGLSGDTSCADHNQAWLVRKNLGLDNLAGIGGVSGDATRPDNIVYDSINGNSNNITDGWEQPICANTSNPTSLPAVK
;
A
#
# COMPACT_ATOMS: atom_id res chain seq x y z
N MET A 1 6.55 87.56 0.68
CA MET A 1 6.56 86.34 1.47
C MET A 1 5.22 85.65 1.19
N GLN A 2 5.21 84.70 0.24
CA GLN A 2 4.03 83.92 -0.12
C GLN A 2 4.15 82.57 0.55
N LYS A 3 3.13 82.21 1.37
CA LYS A 3 3.02 80.91 1.97
C LYS A 3 2.23 80.00 1.02
N THR A 4 2.88 78.97 0.50
CA THR A 4 2.26 77.96 -0.33
C THR A 4 1.71 76.87 0.58
N THR A 5 0.40 76.67 0.60
CA THR A 5 -0.31 75.63 1.35
C THR A 5 -0.37 74.37 0.49
N LEU A 6 0.30 73.28 0.96
CA LEU A 6 0.18 71.96 0.33
C LEU A 6 -1.12 71.29 0.80
N ILE A 7 -1.99 70.96 -0.11
CA ILE A 7 -3.18 70.13 0.14
C ILE A 7 -2.76 68.70 -0.12
N GLN A 8 -2.74 67.89 0.93
CA GLN A 8 -2.61 66.42 0.84
C GLN A 8 -3.99 65.85 0.54
N ILE A 9 -4.11 65.23 -0.62
CA ILE A 9 -5.31 64.43 -0.97
C ILE A 9 -5.03 63.01 -0.45
N LEU A 10 -5.71 62.61 0.62
CA LEU A 10 -5.81 61.20 1.03
C LEU A 10 -6.78 60.45 0.11
N ALA A 11 -6.26 59.62 -0.74
CA ALA A 11 -7.08 58.65 -1.49
C ALA A 11 -7.29 57.41 -0.61
N THR A 12 -8.48 57.30 -0.04
CA THR A 12 -8.93 56.07 0.66
C THR A 12 -9.40 55.06 -0.39
N SER A 13 -8.53 54.08 -0.70
CA SER A 13 -8.90 52.93 -1.49
C SER A 13 -9.66 51.92 -0.62
N THR A 14 -11.01 51.93 -0.75
CA THR A 14 -11.86 50.88 -0.20
C THR A 14 -11.71 49.63 -1.05
N ILE A 15 -10.94 48.63 -0.56
CA ILE A 15 -10.92 47.28 -1.13
C ILE A 15 -12.19 46.58 -0.71
N LEU A 16 -13.17 46.45 -1.64
CA LEU A 16 -14.28 45.51 -1.48
C LEU A 16 -13.72 44.08 -1.56
N LEU A 17 -13.53 43.41 -0.41
CA LEU A 17 -13.45 41.96 -0.36
C LEU A 17 -14.82 41.39 -0.67
N SER A 18 -15.06 40.99 -1.91
CA SER A 18 -16.17 40.10 -2.27
C SER A 18 -15.80 38.73 -1.71
N ALA A 19 -16.39 38.35 -0.57
CA ALA A 19 -16.37 36.98 -0.08
C ALA A 19 -17.13 36.12 -1.10
N LEU A 20 -16.36 35.41 -1.96
CA LEU A 20 -16.89 34.29 -2.71
C LEU A 20 -17.23 33.20 -1.69
N SER A 21 -18.48 33.14 -1.26
CA SER A 21 -19.02 31.96 -0.58
C SER A 21 -18.97 30.80 -1.57
N VAL A 22 -17.91 29.99 -1.46
CA VAL A 22 -17.91 28.65 -2.04
C VAL A 22 -18.98 27.88 -1.30
N HIS A 23 -20.17 27.82 -1.86
CA HIS A 23 -21.16 26.84 -1.45
C HIS A 23 -20.55 25.49 -1.84
N ALA A 24 -20.04 24.77 -0.85
CA ALA A 24 -19.90 23.33 -0.98
C ALA A 24 -21.32 22.80 -1.12
N GLU A 25 -21.74 22.57 -2.36
CA GLU A 25 -22.90 21.72 -2.62
C GLU A 25 -22.58 20.40 -1.96
N SER A 26 -23.27 20.11 -0.87
CA SER A 26 -23.33 18.77 -0.31
C SER A 26 -24.09 17.94 -1.34
N ASP A 27 -23.38 17.34 -2.29
CA ASP A 27 -23.89 16.28 -3.13
C ASP A 27 -24.26 15.09 -2.22
N GLY A 28 -25.38 15.22 -1.54
CA GLY A 28 -26.01 14.21 -0.71
C GLY A 28 -26.54 13.03 -1.52
N ASN A 29 -26.07 12.85 -2.74
CA ASN A 29 -26.44 11.73 -3.58
C ASN A 29 -25.29 11.35 -4.53
N ARG A 30 -24.07 11.15 -4.00
CA ARG A 30 -23.18 10.21 -4.66
C ARG A 30 -23.81 8.85 -4.48
N GLY A 31 -24.76 8.55 -5.36
CA GLY A 31 -25.25 7.20 -5.52
C GLY A 31 -24.02 6.30 -5.56
N TYR A 32 -23.96 5.31 -4.70
CA TYR A 32 -23.04 4.20 -4.79
C TYR A 32 -23.08 3.73 -6.24
N VAL A 33 -22.12 4.19 -7.05
CA VAL A 33 -21.93 3.73 -8.42
C VAL A 33 -21.76 2.23 -8.27
N GLY A 34 -22.69 1.49 -8.84
CA GLY A 34 -22.88 0.08 -8.60
C GLY A 34 -21.53 -0.64 -8.55
N ARG A 35 -21.36 -1.42 -7.50
CA ARG A 35 -20.22 -2.28 -7.27
C ARG A 35 -19.86 -2.93 -8.61
N ASN A 36 -18.76 -2.53 -9.22
CA ASN A 36 -18.19 -3.25 -10.35
C ASN A 36 -17.61 -4.55 -9.79
N ALA A 37 -18.50 -5.46 -9.41
CA ALA A 37 -18.19 -6.77 -8.85
C ALA A 37 -17.47 -7.67 -9.88
N ASN A 38 -17.31 -7.23 -11.13
CA ASN A 38 -16.70 -8.02 -12.20
C ASN A 38 -15.19 -8.19 -12.02
N GLY A 39 -14.46 -7.18 -11.52
CA GLY A 39 -13.01 -7.25 -11.31
C GLY A 39 -12.61 -8.16 -10.16
N CYS A 40 -13.44 -8.26 -9.13
CA CYS A 40 -13.21 -9.16 -7.99
C CYS A 40 -13.60 -10.62 -8.27
N LYS A 41 -14.28 -10.89 -9.41
CA LYS A 41 -14.64 -12.26 -9.79
C LYS A 41 -13.39 -13.08 -10.09
N GLY A 42 -13.25 -14.19 -9.38
CA GLY A 42 -12.06 -15.06 -9.51
C GLY A 42 -10.91 -14.71 -8.56
N LEU A 43 -11.02 -13.62 -7.80
CA LEU A 43 -10.14 -13.35 -6.66
C LEU A 43 -10.66 -14.03 -5.39
N PRO A 44 -9.79 -14.25 -4.37
CA PRO A 44 -10.18 -14.90 -3.14
C PRO A 44 -11.30 -14.16 -2.40
N SER A 45 -12.26 -14.93 -1.85
CA SER A 45 -13.31 -14.41 -1.00
C SER A 45 -12.77 -13.91 0.35
N TYR A 46 -13.62 -13.24 1.13
CA TYR A 46 -13.31 -12.85 2.50
C TYR A 46 -12.87 -14.05 3.34
N GLU A 47 -13.59 -15.17 3.26
CA GLU A 47 -13.34 -16.38 4.05
C GLU A 47 -11.99 -17.02 3.65
N GLN A 48 -11.69 -17.07 2.36
CA GLN A 48 -10.41 -17.57 1.85
C GLN A 48 -9.25 -16.69 2.32
N LEU A 49 -9.39 -15.35 2.20
CA LEU A 49 -8.39 -14.42 2.69
C LEU A 49 -8.17 -14.55 4.21
N LYS A 50 -9.25 -14.58 4.98
CA LYS A 50 -9.21 -14.72 6.44
C LYS A 50 -8.48 -16.00 6.85
N SER A 51 -8.83 -17.14 6.24
CA SER A 51 -8.20 -18.43 6.53
C SER A 51 -6.71 -18.43 6.18
N ALA A 52 -6.35 -17.93 5.01
CA ALA A 52 -4.95 -17.83 4.56
C ALA A 52 -4.12 -16.92 5.47
N LEU A 53 -4.70 -15.79 5.91
CA LEU A 53 -4.08 -14.83 6.81
C LEU A 53 -3.81 -15.44 8.19
N VAL A 54 -4.82 -16.06 8.83
CA VAL A 54 -4.66 -16.69 10.15
C VAL A 54 -3.58 -17.77 10.10
N SER A 55 -3.55 -18.57 9.03
CA SER A 55 -2.53 -19.62 8.84
C SER A 55 -1.13 -19.03 8.66
N ALA A 56 -0.99 -17.93 7.93
CA ALA A 56 0.30 -17.28 7.70
C ALA A 56 0.85 -16.65 8.98
N VAL A 57 0.02 -15.95 9.75
CA VAL A 57 0.40 -15.34 11.04
C VAL A 57 0.82 -16.42 12.04
N ALA A 58 0.13 -17.54 12.09
CA ALA A 58 0.50 -18.66 12.98
C ALA A 58 1.83 -19.35 12.56
N ALA A 59 2.24 -19.21 11.30
CA ALA A 59 3.45 -19.87 10.76
C ALA A 59 4.71 -18.98 10.82
N ASP A 60 4.59 -17.69 11.10
CA ASP A 60 5.71 -16.74 11.14
C ASP A 60 5.67 -15.90 12.42
N SER A 61 6.74 -15.97 13.20
CA SER A 61 6.90 -15.25 14.48
C SER A 61 7.92 -14.11 14.40
N THR A 62 8.25 -13.65 13.18
CA THR A 62 9.16 -12.52 13.00
C THR A 62 8.53 -11.20 13.46
N GLY A 63 9.34 -10.16 13.58
CA GLY A 63 8.90 -8.86 14.11
C GLY A 63 8.53 -8.92 15.59
N PHE A 64 7.41 -8.35 15.94
CA PHE A 64 6.84 -8.35 17.28
C PHE A 64 5.84 -9.49 17.50
N ASN A 65 5.65 -10.37 16.51
CA ASN A 65 4.69 -11.47 16.54
C ASN A 65 3.24 -10.98 16.74
N LEU A 66 2.86 -9.95 15.98
CA LEU A 66 1.55 -9.31 16.08
C LEU A 66 0.54 -9.90 15.08
N ASN A 67 -0.73 -9.64 15.35
CA ASN A 67 -1.80 -9.88 14.41
C ASN A 67 -1.80 -8.87 13.26
N MET A 68 -2.38 -9.27 12.12
CA MET A 68 -2.31 -8.55 10.85
C MET A 68 -3.68 -8.16 10.31
N TRP A 69 -3.69 -7.09 9.51
CA TRP A 69 -4.70 -6.78 8.51
C TRP A 69 -4.24 -7.26 7.14
N ALA A 70 -5.20 -7.71 6.33
CA ALA A 70 -4.97 -8.05 4.93
C ALA A 70 -6.06 -7.46 4.04
N THR A 71 -5.66 -6.96 2.87
CA THR A 71 -6.56 -6.44 1.84
C THR A 71 -6.20 -7.02 0.48
N ILE A 72 -7.21 -7.42 -0.31
CA ILE A 72 -7.06 -7.77 -1.73
C ILE A 72 -7.72 -6.70 -2.57
N VAL A 73 -7.03 -6.27 -3.63
CA VAL A 73 -7.57 -5.40 -4.68
C VAL A 73 -7.53 -6.11 -6.04
N ASP A 74 -8.47 -5.77 -6.92
CA ASP A 74 -8.41 -6.17 -8.34
C ASP A 74 -7.45 -5.30 -9.16
N ARG A 75 -7.36 -5.56 -10.48
CA ARG A 75 -6.47 -4.78 -11.37
C ARG A 75 -6.86 -3.31 -11.53
N ASP A 76 -8.10 -2.96 -11.26
CA ASP A 76 -8.58 -1.57 -11.24
C ASP A 76 -8.39 -0.88 -9.88
N GLY A 77 -7.79 -1.56 -8.91
CA GLY A 77 -7.57 -1.06 -7.55
C GLY A 77 -8.83 -1.10 -6.66
N VAL A 78 -9.87 -1.79 -7.09
CA VAL A 78 -11.10 -1.96 -6.29
C VAL A 78 -10.82 -2.99 -5.18
N VAL A 79 -11.14 -2.62 -3.94
CA VAL A 79 -11.00 -3.53 -2.79
C VAL A 79 -12.02 -4.66 -2.88
N CYS A 80 -11.53 -5.89 -2.90
CA CYS A 80 -12.35 -7.10 -3.01
C CYS A 80 -12.63 -7.78 -1.65
N ALA A 81 -11.64 -7.74 -0.76
CA ALA A 81 -11.77 -8.31 0.59
C ALA A 81 -10.86 -7.57 1.57
N VAL A 82 -11.30 -7.46 2.83
CA VAL A 82 -10.54 -6.94 3.96
C VAL A 82 -10.75 -7.86 5.15
N ALA A 83 -9.66 -8.36 5.74
CA ALA A 83 -9.72 -9.25 6.89
C ALA A 83 -8.65 -8.89 7.93
N PHE A 84 -8.81 -9.37 9.17
CA PHE A 84 -7.78 -9.32 10.22
C PHE A 84 -7.59 -10.71 10.85
N SER A 85 -6.40 -11.00 11.40
CA SER A 85 -6.08 -12.31 11.97
C SER A 85 -6.52 -12.49 13.42
N GLY A 86 -6.55 -11.42 14.22
CA GLY A 86 -6.86 -11.47 15.64
C GLY A 86 -8.32 -11.77 15.99
N ALA A 87 -8.63 -11.73 17.26
CA ALA A 87 -9.97 -12.02 17.78
C ALA A 87 -10.99 -10.94 17.39
N ASP A 88 -10.55 -9.70 17.35
CA ASP A 88 -11.35 -8.53 16.97
C ASP A 88 -10.47 -7.49 16.24
N ARG A 89 -11.08 -6.40 15.76
CA ARG A 89 -10.39 -5.33 15.02
C ARG A 89 -9.36 -4.55 15.85
N GLY A 90 -9.39 -4.64 17.17
CA GLY A 90 -8.44 -4.00 18.09
C GLY A 90 -7.26 -4.90 18.46
N SER A 91 -7.29 -6.17 18.08
CA SER A 91 -6.21 -7.14 18.34
C SER A 91 -4.98 -6.95 17.46
N GLN A 92 -5.01 -6.05 16.51
CA GLN A 92 -3.93 -5.60 15.64
C GLN A 92 -3.96 -4.08 15.51
N TRP A 93 -2.86 -3.46 15.09
CA TRP A 93 -2.80 -2.00 14.95
C TRP A 93 -3.93 -1.45 14.07
N PRO A 94 -4.82 -0.58 14.58
CA PRO A 94 -5.98 -0.10 13.82
C PRO A 94 -5.61 0.64 12.53
N GLY A 95 -4.49 1.38 12.52
CA GLY A 95 -4.00 2.09 11.33
C GLY A 95 -3.62 1.16 10.19
N SER A 96 -3.23 -0.07 10.51
CA SER A 96 -2.76 -1.06 9.53
C SER A 96 -3.86 -1.54 8.57
N ARG A 97 -5.15 -1.34 8.90
CA ARG A 97 -6.25 -1.62 7.96
C ARG A 97 -6.10 -0.81 6.66
N VAL A 98 -5.95 0.50 6.77
CA VAL A 98 -5.80 1.37 5.59
C VAL A 98 -4.44 1.17 4.93
N ILE A 99 -3.38 0.97 5.72
CA ILE A 99 -2.04 0.68 5.20
C ILE A 99 -2.04 -0.61 4.37
N SER A 100 -2.75 -1.66 4.79
CA SER A 100 -2.87 -2.90 3.99
C SER A 100 -3.51 -2.65 2.62
N ALA A 101 -4.54 -1.79 2.55
CA ALA A 101 -5.17 -1.40 1.28
C ALA A 101 -4.22 -0.58 0.39
N GLN A 102 -3.45 0.35 0.97
CA GLN A 102 -2.45 1.11 0.22
C GLN A 102 -1.34 0.21 -0.31
N LYS A 103 -0.85 -0.75 0.48
CA LYS A 103 0.15 -1.74 0.04
C LYS A 103 -0.38 -2.60 -1.11
N ALA A 104 -1.63 -3.07 -1.01
CA ALA A 104 -2.27 -3.81 -2.10
C ALA A 104 -2.35 -2.95 -3.37
N ASN A 105 -2.83 -1.70 -3.25
CA ASN A 105 -2.91 -0.77 -4.39
C ASN A 105 -1.53 -0.53 -5.02
N THR A 106 -0.49 -0.34 -4.21
CA THR A 106 0.88 -0.09 -4.68
C THR A 106 1.44 -1.28 -5.44
N ALA A 107 1.37 -2.50 -4.87
CA ALA A 107 1.85 -3.70 -5.54
C ALA A 107 1.08 -3.96 -6.85
N ASN A 108 -0.23 -3.69 -6.88
CA ASN A 108 -1.06 -3.76 -8.08
C ASN A 108 -0.61 -2.77 -9.16
N ALA A 109 -0.29 -1.54 -8.77
CA ALA A 109 0.06 -0.46 -9.69
C ALA A 109 1.45 -0.66 -10.34
N PHE A 110 2.40 -1.29 -9.64
CA PHE A 110 3.79 -1.41 -10.06
C PHE A 110 4.19 -2.81 -10.50
N SER A 111 3.27 -3.77 -10.54
CA SER A 111 3.53 -5.11 -11.09
C SER A 111 2.80 -5.32 -12.42
N LEU A 112 3.48 -6.00 -13.33
CA LEU A 112 3.01 -6.35 -14.66
C LEU A 112 3.16 -7.86 -14.88
N ASP A 113 2.59 -8.39 -15.96
CA ASP A 113 2.74 -9.81 -16.31
C ASP A 113 4.20 -10.26 -16.46
N GLY A 114 5.09 -9.35 -16.87
CA GLY A 114 6.53 -9.62 -17.05
C GLY A 114 7.45 -9.04 -15.96
N LEU A 115 6.91 -8.34 -14.95
CA LEU A 115 7.68 -7.69 -13.89
C LEU A 115 6.92 -7.72 -12.57
N ALA A 116 7.47 -8.38 -11.57
CA ALA A 116 6.94 -8.42 -10.22
C ALA A 116 7.74 -7.49 -9.29
N LEU A 117 7.05 -6.55 -8.64
CA LEU A 117 7.61 -5.67 -7.63
C LEU A 117 6.75 -5.73 -6.36
N SER A 118 7.39 -6.04 -5.24
CA SER A 118 6.76 -5.86 -3.93
C SER A 118 6.86 -4.41 -3.46
N THR A 119 6.04 -4.04 -2.49
CA THR A 119 6.17 -2.72 -1.85
C THR A 119 7.49 -2.56 -1.10
N ALA A 120 8.12 -3.65 -0.66
CA ALA A 120 9.46 -3.64 -0.09
C ALA A 120 10.53 -3.19 -1.10
N ASN A 121 10.40 -3.61 -2.35
CA ASN A 121 11.34 -3.22 -3.42
C ASN A 121 11.27 -1.72 -3.74
N LEU A 122 10.16 -1.06 -3.47
CA LEU A 122 9.98 0.36 -3.76
C LEU A 122 10.51 1.28 -2.66
N TYR A 123 10.96 0.76 -1.51
CA TYR A 123 11.36 1.59 -0.37
C TYR A 123 12.49 2.56 -0.75
N SER A 124 13.65 2.06 -1.16
CA SER A 124 14.80 2.91 -1.51
C SER A 124 14.51 3.79 -2.73
N ALA A 125 13.75 3.28 -3.69
CA ALA A 125 13.44 4.01 -4.92
C ALA A 125 12.69 5.34 -4.69
N VAL A 126 11.94 5.47 -3.59
CA VAL A 126 11.15 6.68 -3.27
C VAL A 126 11.80 7.59 -2.23
N GLN A 127 12.96 7.21 -1.67
CA GLN A 127 13.63 8.02 -0.65
C GLN A 127 14.17 9.32 -1.21
N GLY A 128 14.26 10.33 -0.34
CA GLY A 128 14.91 11.61 -0.66
C GLY A 128 16.41 11.50 -0.79
N THR A 129 17.06 12.66 -0.95
CA THR A 129 18.52 12.75 -1.04
C THR A 129 19.20 12.28 0.25
N SER A 130 20.33 11.62 0.08
CA SER A 130 21.23 11.19 1.16
C SER A 130 22.67 11.31 0.67
N ASP A 131 23.64 11.12 1.58
CA ASP A 131 25.08 11.11 1.20
C ASP A 131 25.38 9.99 0.19
N ALA A 132 24.68 8.85 0.29
CA ALA A 132 24.83 7.72 -0.64
C ALA A 132 24.05 7.93 -1.96
N SER A 133 23.02 8.77 -1.97
CA SER A 133 22.21 9.09 -3.14
C SER A 133 21.87 10.59 -3.18
N PRO A 134 22.81 11.44 -3.68
CA PRO A 134 22.63 12.89 -3.68
C PRO A 134 21.44 13.39 -4.52
N LEU A 135 20.97 12.59 -5.47
CA LEU A 135 19.82 12.91 -6.32
C LEU A 135 18.49 12.32 -5.80
N GLY A 136 18.54 11.53 -4.75
CA GLY A 136 17.40 10.73 -4.27
C GLY A 136 17.21 9.45 -5.08
N GLY A 137 16.17 8.68 -4.72
CA GLY A 137 15.77 7.47 -5.44
C GLY A 137 15.10 7.77 -6.77
N SER A 138 15.10 6.79 -7.68
CA SER A 138 14.57 6.93 -9.05
C SER A 138 13.08 7.26 -9.15
N LEU A 139 12.33 7.00 -8.07
CA LEU A 139 10.90 7.27 -7.95
C LEU A 139 10.60 8.24 -6.80
N TYR A 140 11.55 9.11 -6.43
CA TYR A 140 11.38 10.08 -5.36
C TYR A 140 10.09 10.90 -5.53
N GLY A 141 9.31 11.00 -4.46
CA GLY A 141 8.05 11.74 -4.44
C GLY A 141 6.81 10.94 -4.85
N LEU A 142 6.96 9.67 -5.27
CA LEU A 142 5.85 8.83 -5.70
C LEU A 142 4.73 8.77 -4.64
N GLN A 143 5.07 8.59 -3.37
CA GLN A 143 4.10 8.47 -2.27
C GLN A 143 3.31 9.77 -2.01
N PHE A 144 3.82 10.91 -2.44
CA PHE A 144 3.15 12.21 -2.29
C PHE A 144 2.19 12.52 -3.43
N SER A 145 2.38 11.90 -4.60
CA SER A 145 1.58 12.13 -5.81
C SER A 145 0.31 11.27 -5.87
N ASN A 146 0.16 10.31 -4.97
CA ASN A 146 -0.94 9.34 -4.95
C ASN A 146 -1.60 9.31 -3.57
N PRO A 147 -2.46 10.27 -3.23
CA PRO A 147 -3.12 10.30 -1.94
C PRO A 147 -4.15 9.17 -1.82
N VAL A 148 -4.41 8.77 -0.57
CA VAL A 148 -5.52 7.86 -0.25
C VAL A 148 -6.84 8.63 -0.34
N ASP A 149 -7.91 7.98 -0.81
CA ASP A 149 -9.28 8.50 -0.67
C ASP A 149 -9.72 8.34 0.80
N THR A 150 -9.64 9.40 1.57
CA THR A 150 -9.93 9.39 3.00
C THR A 150 -11.41 9.14 3.29
N ALA A 151 -12.32 9.53 2.40
CA ALA A 151 -13.75 9.28 2.57
C ALA A 151 -14.08 7.78 2.44
N VAL A 152 -13.37 7.08 1.55
CA VAL A 152 -13.47 5.62 1.41
C VAL A 152 -12.74 4.91 2.54
N ALA A 153 -11.51 5.32 2.83
CA ALA A 153 -10.65 4.65 3.80
C ALA A 153 -11.21 4.64 5.22
N TYR A 154 -11.83 5.74 5.63
CA TYR A 154 -12.31 5.96 7.01
C TYR A 154 -13.84 6.10 7.12
N GLY A 155 -14.55 6.02 5.99
CA GLY A 155 -16.01 6.11 5.96
C GLY A 155 -16.73 4.81 6.32
N GLY A 156 -18.05 4.90 6.32
CA GLY A 156 -18.95 3.76 6.49
C GLY A 156 -19.21 3.34 7.95
N ASN A 157 -19.85 2.19 8.11
CA ASN A 157 -20.25 1.67 9.42
C ASN A 157 -19.04 1.04 10.17
N PRO A 158 -18.64 1.57 11.33
CA PRO A 158 -17.52 1.00 12.10
C PRO A 158 -17.73 -0.46 12.53
N ALA A 159 -18.97 -0.90 12.73
CA ALA A 159 -19.27 -2.29 13.09
C ALA A 159 -18.98 -3.30 11.97
N ALA A 160 -18.92 -2.83 10.71
CA ALA A 160 -18.64 -3.66 9.55
C ALA A 160 -17.12 -3.77 9.24
N VAL A 161 -16.28 -2.97 9.89
CA VAL A 161 -14.83 -2.92 9.66
C VAL A 161 -14.18 -4.30 9.89
N GLY A 162 -13.46 -4.80 8.87
CA GLY A 162 -12.77 -6.08 8.89
C GLY A 162 -13.67 -7.30 8.77
N THR A 163 -14.94 -7.12 8.40
CA THR A 163 -15.88 -8.18 8.05
C THR A 163 -16.03 -8.27 6.53
N LYS A 164 -16.78 -9.27 6.05
CA LYS A 164 -17.14 -9.37 4.61
C LYS A 164 -17.91 -8.16 4.08
N PHE A 165 -18.37 -7.28 4.95
CA PHE A 165 -19.06 -6.02 4.64
C PHE A 165 -18.20 -4.78 4.94
N ASP A 166 -16.89 -4.94 5.02
CA ASP A 166 -15.98 -3.82 5.28
C ASP A 166 -16.27 -2.66 4.30
N PRO A 167 -16.41 -1.41 4.81
CA PRO A 167 -16.78 -0.26 3.98
C PRO A 167 -15.84 0.04 2.81
N MET A 168 -14.58 -0.40 2.85
CA MET A 168 -13.66 -0.27 1.71
C MET A 168 -14.02 -1.20 0.55
N VAL A 169 -14.71 -2.33 0.80
CA VAL A 169 -15.04 -3.32 -0.24
C VAL A 169 -15.96 -2.70 -1.30
N GLY A 170 -15.58 -2.90 -2.56
CA GLY A 170 -16.28 -2.35 -3.73
C GLY A 170 -15.85 -0.93 -4.10
N ASN A 171 -14.90 -0.33 -3.37
CA ASN A 171 -14.38 1.01 -3.61
C ASN A 171 -12.88 1.00 -3.88
N ARG A 172 -12.35 2.10 -4.43
CA ARG A 172 -10.91 2.33 -4.58
C ARG A 172 -10.41 3.18 -3.42
N VAL A 173 -9.50 2.64 -2.62
CA VAL A 173 -8.83 3.38 -1.55
C VAL A 173 -7.70 4.24 -2.10
N GLY A 174 -6.99 3.72 -3.09
CA GLY A 174 -5.80 4.38 -3.65
C GLY A 174 -4.65 4.43 -2.66
N GLY A 175 -3.84 5.47 -2.77
CA GLY A 175 -2.66 5.68 -1.94
C GLY A 175 -1.46 4.84 -2.37
N ILE A 176 -0.27 5.26 -1.93
CA ILE A 176 1.00 4.54 -2.12
C ILE A 176 1.63 4.31 -0.76
N ASN A 177 1.98 3.06 -0.48
CA ASN A 177 2.76 2.67 0.68
C ASN A 177 3.89 1.73 0.23
N VAL A 178 5.13 2.05 0.63
CA VAL A 178 6.36 1.43 0.11
C VAL A 178 7.11 0.62 1.17
N PHE A 179 6.44 0.19 2.21
CA PHE A 179 6.96 -0.78 3.16
C PHE A 179 6.61 -2.19 2.72
N GLY A 180 7.38 -3.19 3.14
CA GLY A 180 7.08 -4.60 2.88
C GLY A 180 5.64 -4.98 3.26
N GLY A 181 5.08 -5.97 2.57
CA GLY A 181 3.75 -6.51 2.79
C GLY A 181 2.78 -6.37 1.61
N GLY A 182 3.14 -5.64 0.55
CA GLY A 182 2.36 -5.60 -0.69
C GLY A 182 2.94 -6.52 -1.77
N LEU A 183 2.14 -7.41 -2.33
CA LEU A 183 2.53 -8.40 -3.33
C LEU A 183 1.46 -8.54 -4.41
N ALA A 184 1.85 -8.54 -5.68
CA ALA A 184 0.94 -8.85 -6.77
C ALA A 184 0.52 -10.33 -6.76
N LEU A 185 -0.70 -10.59 -7.20
CA LEU A 185 -1.30 -11.91 -7.28
C LEU A 185 -1.27 -12.40 -8.74
N TYR A 186 -0.64 -13.54 -8.96
CA TYR A 186 -0.48 -14.14 -10.28
C TYR A 186 -1.26 -15.44 -10.38
N ASN A 187 -2.13 -15.54 -11.36
CA ASN A 187 -2.90 -16.76 -11.65
C ASN A 187 -2.02 -17.83 -12.33
N SER A 188 -2.59 -19.02 -12.59
CA SER A 188 -1.89 -20.15 -13.21
C SER A 188 -1.39 -19.85 -14.65
N SER A 189 -1.90 -18.82 -15.31
CA SER A 189 -1.43 -18.33 -16.61
C SER A 189 -0.36 -17.25 -16.47
N LYS A 190 0.19 -17.04 -15.27
CA LYS A 190 1.21 -16.02 -14.95
C LYS A 190 0.75 -14.59 -15.27
N LYS A 191 -0.56 -14.34 -15.18
CA LYS A 191 -1.14 -13.00 -15.35
C LYS A 191 -1.41 -12.38 -13.99
N VAL A 192 -1.10 -11.09 -13.84
CA VAL A 192 -1.49 -10.32 -12.67
C VAL A 192 -3.00 -10.16 -12.66
N VAL A 193 -3.65 -10.63 -11.62
CA VAL A 193 -5.11 -10.56 -11.45
C VAL A 193 -5.54 -9.56 -10.39
N GLY A 194 -4.61 -9.01 -9.65
CA GLY A 194 -4.81 -8.07 -8.55
C GLY A 194 -3.60 -8.06 -7.63
N ALA A 195 -3.77 -7.60 -6.40
CA ALA A 195 -2.72 -7.64 -5.40
C ALA A 195 -3.25 -7.81 -3.98
N LEU A 196 -2.35 -8.24 -3.11
CA LEU A 196 -2.52 -8.42 -1.67
C LEU A 196 -1.66 -7.39 -0.94
N GLY A 197 -2.19 -6.84 0.16
CA GLY A 197 -1.42 -6.05 1.10
C GLY A 197 -1.65 -6.51 2.52
N LEU A 198 -0.57 -6.74 3.27
CA LEU A 198 -0.59 -7.01 4.70
C LEU A 198 0.06 -5.88 5.48
N SER A 199 -0.46 -5.64 6.67
CA SER A 199 0.11 -4.70 7.63
C SER A 199 -0.35 -5.02 9.05
N GLY A 200 0.54 -4.88 10.01
CA GLY A 200 0.23 -5.14 11.43
C GLY A 200 1.45 -5.29 12.32
N ASP A 201 2.64 -5.42 11.72
CA ASP A 201 3.91 -5.59 12.45
C ASP A 201 5.02 -4.77 11.75
N THR A 202 6.27 -5.13 11.96
CA THR A 202 7.40 -4.59 11.20
C THR A 202 7.21 -4.88 9.70
N SER A 203 7.73 -4.02 8.85
CA SER A 203 7.57 -4.17 7.40
C SER A 203 8.17 -5.49 6.85
N CYS A 204 9.18 -6.03 7.52
CA CYS A 204 9.77 -7.32 7.15
C CYS A 204 8.83 -8.49 7.51
N ALA A 205 8.21 -8.46 8.69
CA ALA A 205 7.21 -9.45 9.10
C ALA A 205 5.95 -9.35 8.23
N ASP A 206 5.49 -8.13 7.93
CA ASP A 206 4.41 -7.88 6.99
C ASP A 206 4.69 -8.55 5.63
N HIS A 207 5.94 -8.43 5.12
CA HIS A 207 6.34 -9.04 3.84
C HIS A 207 6.35 -10.57 3.92
N ASN A 208 6.97 -11.14 4.97
CA ASN A 208 7.03 -12.60 5.15
C ASN A 208 5.64 -13.22 5.19
N GLN A 209 4.76 -12.63 5.99
CA GLN A 209 3.39 -13.12 6.14
C GLN A 209 2.56 -12.90 4.86
N ALA A 210 2.74 -11.79 4.14
CA ALA A 210 2.13 -11.58 2.83
C ALA A 210 2.56 -12.65 1.82
N TRP A 211 3.83 -13.03 1.84
CA TRP A 211 4.36 -14.11 1.01
C TRP A 211 3.65 -15.44 1.28
N LEU A 212 3.50 -15.79 2.55
CA LEU A 212 2.80 -17.02 2.96
C LEU A 212 1.31 -16.96 2.61
N VAL A 213 0.64 -15.81 2.78
CA VAL A 213 -0.77 -15.64 2.36
C VAL A 213 -0.91 -15.83 0.87
N ARG A 214 -0.08 -15.17 0.02
CA ARG A 214 -0.09 -15.35 -1.44
C ARG A 214 0.05 -16.81 -1.83
N LYS A 215 1.00 -17.52 -1.20
CA LYS A 215 1.19 -18.96 -1.42
C LYS A 215 -0.03 -19.78 -1.00
N ASN A 216 -0.58 -19.53 0.19
CA ASN A 216 -1.76 -20.25 0.70
C ASN A 216 -3.01 -20.05 -0.19
N LEU A 217 -3.09 -18.91 -0.86
CA LEU A 217 -4.13 -18.61 -1.84
C LEU A 217 -3.86 -19.23 -3.22
N GLY A 218 -2.67 -19.80 -3.47
CA GLY A 218 -2.29 -20.39 -4.75
C GLY A 218 -2.11 -19.37 -5.88
N LEU A 219 -1.86 -18.09 -5.53
CA LEU A 219 -1.70 -16.98 -6.46
C LEU A 219 -0.23 -16.50 -6.55
N ASP A 220 0.70 -17.44 -6.34
CA ASP A 220 2.16 -17.29 -6.37
C ASP A 220 2.79 -17.83 -7.66
N ASN A 221 2.06 -17.79 -8.80
CA ASN A 221 2.50 -18.37 -10.07
C ASN A 221 3.35 -17.36 -10.87
N LEU A 222 4.52 -17.00 -10.37
CA LEU A 222 5.39 -15.99 -10.99
C LEU A 222 6.83 -16.47 -11.21
N ALA A 223 7.08 -17.78 -11.19
CA ALA A 223 8.39 -18.32 -11.55
C ALA A 223 8.78 -17.96 -12.98
N GLY A 224 9.97 -17.38 -13.13
CA GLY A 224 10.47 -16.88 -14.42
C GLY A 224 9.94 -15.51 -14.85
N ILE A 225 9.12 -14.84 -14.01
CA ILE A 225 8.79 -13.42 -14.17
C ILE A 225 9.98 -12.59 -13.69
N GLY A 226 10.27 -11.46 -14.35
CA GLY A 226 11.32 -10.54 -13.93
C GLY A 226 11.01 -9.91 -12.58
N GLY A 227 12.06 -9.58 -11.84
CA GLY A 227 11.98 -8.88 -10.56
C GLY A 227 13.34 -8.30 -10.17
N VAL A 228 13.39 -7.63 -9.03
CA VAL A 228 14.60 -6.92 -8.59
C VAL A 228 15.32 -7.58 -7.41
N SER A 229 14.81 -8.72 -6.92
CA SER A 229 15.43 -9.42 -5.80
C SER A 229 16.79 -10.10 -6.11
N GLY A 230 17.07 -10.31 -7.40
CA GLY A 230 18.20 -11.12 -7.85
C GLY A 230 18.02 -12.63 -7.66
N ASP A 231 16.89 -13.07 -7.12
CA ASP A 231 16.52 -14.47 -6.95
C ASP A 231 15.38 -14.83 -7.92
N ALA A 232 15.70 -15.55 -8.99
CA ALA A 232 14.73 -15.97 -10.00
C ALA A 232 13.60 -16.86 -9.44
N THR A 233 13.80 -17.47 -8.27
CA THR A 233 12.77 -18.28 -7.59
C THR A 233 11.92 -17.46 -6.62
N ARG A 234 12.29 -16.18 -6.39
CA ARG A 234 11.58 -15.22 -5.53
C ARG A 234 11.71 -13.80 -6.09
N PRO A 235 11.21 -13.52 -7.30
CA PRO A 235 11.56 -12.31 -8.06
C PRO A 235 11.20 -11.00 -7.37
N ASP A 236 10.11 -10.95 -6.61
CA ASP A 236 9.64 -9.79 -5.84
C ASP A 236 9.91 -9.88 -4.34
N ASN A 237 10.89 -10.72 -3.94
CA ASN A 237 11.25 -10.84 -2.53
C ASN A 237 11.85 -9.54 -1.99
N ILE A 238 11.75 -9.36 -0.69
CA ILE A 238 12.41 -8.27 0.02
C ILE A 238 13.93 -8.38 -0.15
N VAL A 239 14.57 -7.24 -0.41
CA VAL A 239 16.03 -7.10 -0.47
C VAL A 239 16.44 -6.18 0.66
N TYR A 240 17.34 -6.65 1.54
CA TYR A 240 17.79 -5.83 2.65
C TYR A 240 18.95 -4.93 2.24
N ASP A 241 18.96 -3.73 2.81
CA ASP A 241 19.98 -2.73 2.63
C ASP A 241 21.39 -3.29 2.95
N SER A 242 22.33 -3.02 2.05
CA SER A 242 23.73 -3.41 2.19
C SER A 242 24.47 -2.71 3.34
N ILE A 243 23.98 -1.56 3.81
CA ILE A 243 24.60 -0.77 4.88
C ILE A 243 24.68 -1.57 6.20
N ASN A 244 23.76 -2.49 6.43
CA ASN A 244 23.71 -3.35 7.61
C ASN A 244 24.48 -4.68 7.46
N GLY A 245 25.39 -4.80 6.50
CA GLY A 245 26.27 -5.95 6.34
C GLY A 245 25.67 -7.15 5.64
N ASN A 246 24.48 -7.03 5.10
CA ASN A 246 23.79 -8.08 4.35
C ASN A 246 23.74 -7.74 2.84
N SER A 247 24.88 -7.27 2.29
CA SER A 247 24.95 -6.94 0.87
C SER A 247 24.86 -8.21 0.04
N ASN A 248 23.77 -8.43 -0.59
CA ASN A 248 23.65 -9.36 -1.71
C ASN A 248 24.12 -8.74 -3.03
N ASN A 249 24.61 -7.50 -3.03
CA ASN A 249 25.20 -6.75 -4.16
C ASN A 249 24.35 -6.70 -5.43
N ILE A 250 23.02 -6.83 -5.32
CA ILE A 250 22.23 -7.19 -6.49
C ILE A 250 21.49 -6.02 -7.11
N THR A 251 21.11 -5.01 -6.31
CA THR A 251 20.22 -3.98 -6.89
C THR A 251 20.24 -2.69 -6.09
N ASP A 252 21.24 -1.87 -6.28
CA ASP A 252 21.24 -0.52 -5.71
C ASP A 252 19.96 0.22 -6.07
N GLY A 253 19.19 0.62 -5.06
CA GLY A 253 18.00 1.44 -5.22
C GLY A 253 16.64 0.71 -5.12
N TRP A 254 16.64 -0.59 -4.76
CA TRP A 254 15.44 -1.40 -4.59
C TRP A 254 15.36 -2.09 -3.23
N GLU A 255 16.20 -1.68 -2.29
CA GLU A 255 16.35 -2.29 -0.98
C GLU A 255 15.39 -1.68 0.04
N GLN A 256 15.21 -2.42 1.13
CA GLN A 256 14.52 -2.01 2.34
C GLN A 256 15.44 -2.16 3.54
N PRO A 257 15.37 -1.28 4.56
CA PRO A 257 16.10 -1.45 5.82
C PRO A 257 15.75 -2.78 6.50
N ILE A 258 16.77 -3.43 7.07
CA ILE A 258 16.56 -4.66 7.84
C ILE A 258 15.79 -4.35 9.14
N CYS A 259 14.81 -5.16 9.46
CA CYS A 259 14.03 -5.03 10.68
C CYS A 259 14.63 -5.85 11.82
N ALA A 260 14.31 -5.49 13.07
CA ALA A 260 14.58 -6.35 14.21
C ALA A 260 13.81 -7.66 14.10
N ASN A 261 14.41 -8.76 14.58
CA ASN A 261 13.82 -10.09 14.59
C ASN A 261 13.23 -10.51 13.23
N THR A 262 14.00 -10.33 12.15
CA THR A 262 13.59 -10.75 10.82
C THR A 262 14.22 -12.09 10.43
N SER A 263 13.58 -12.80 9.50
CA SER A 263 14.12 -14.02 8.91
C SER A 263 15.04 -13.72 7.72
N ASN A 264 15.86 -14.69 7.32
CA ASN A 264 16.57 -14.61 6.06
C ASN A 264 15.53 -14.66 4.90
N PRO A 265 15.56 -13.73 3.94
CA PRO A 265 14.64 -13.71 2.81
C PRO A 265 14.62 -15.01 1.99
N THR A 266 15.75 -15.73 1.93
CA THR A 266 15.85 -17.01 1.22
C THR A 266 15.14 -18.17 1.93
N SER A 267 14.72 -17.99 3.20
CA SER A 267 13.91 -18.99 3.92
C SER A 267 12.45 -19.05 3.45
N LEU A 268 11.97 -18.01 2.77
CA LEU A 268 10.64 -18.01 2.18
C LEU A 268 10.56 -19.05 1.05
N PRO A 269 9.42 -19.74 0.89
CA PRO A 269 9.30 -20.77 -0.16
C PRO A 269 9.42 -20.16 -1.55
N ALA A 270 10.03 -20.92 -2.48
CA ALA A 270 10.05 -20.54 -3.89
C ALA A 270 8.62 -20.39 -4.45
N VAL A 271 8.45 -19.48 -5.41
CA VAL A 271 7.19 -19.31 -6.15
C VAL A 271 7.02 -20.39 -7.21
N LYS A 272 5.80 -20.54 -7.73
CA LYS A 272 5.44 -21.49 -8.79
C LYS A 272 5.61 -20.91 -10.18
#